data_1d3da4ff01a375b9b9add72603eb51c7
#
_entry.id   1d3da4ff01a375b9b9add72603eb51c7
#
_cell.length_a   1.000
_cell.length_b   1.000
_cell.length_c   1.000
_cell.angle_alpha   90.00
_cell.angle_beta   90.00
_cell.angle_gamma   90.00
#
_symmetry.space_group_name_H-M   'P 1'
#
loop_
_entity.id
_entity.type
_entity.pdbx_description
1 polymer ?
#
loop_
_entity_poly.entity_id
_entity_poly.type
_entity_poly.pdbx_seq_one_letter_code
_entity_poly.pdbx_strand_id
1 'polypeptide(L)'
;MWDENKQVYGVRKVWKQLRREGYGTARCTVERLMRRLGLRGVIRGRTVKTTVSDKATPCPLDKVNRQFRAARPNALWVSDFTYVSTWQGFVYVAFVIDVFARRIVGWKVSSSARTDFVLDALEQAL
;
A
#
# COMPACT_ATOMS: atom_id res chain seq x y z
N MET A 1 -4.65 -9.70 33.00
CA MET A 1 -5.21 -9.55 31.62
C MET A 1 -4.14 -9.52 30.53
N TRP A 2 -3.10 -8.65 30.55
CA TRP A 2 -2.02 -8.63 29.53
C TRP A 2 -1.21 -9.94 29.53
N ASP A 3 -0.73 -10.38 30.69
CA ASP A 3 0.06 -11.60 30.85
C ASP A 3 -0.76 -12.86 30.56
N GLU A 4 -1.99 -12.94 31.01
CA GLU A 4 -2.94 -14.02 30.71
C GLU A 4 -3.17 -14.23 29.22
N ASN A 5 -3.06 -13.16 28.44
CA ASN A 5 -3.20 -13.19 26.99
C ASN A 5 -1.84 -13.29 26.26
N LYS A 6 -0.84 -13.88 26.92
CA LYS A 6 0.50 -14.15 26.35
C LYS A 6 1.19 -12.90 25.80
N GLN A 7 0.85 -11.73 26.31
CA GLN A 7 1.44 -10.43 25.93
C GLN A 7 1.31 -10.09 24.43
N VAL A 8 0.33 -10.69 23.72
CA VAL A 8 0.17 -10.48 22.26
C VAL A 8 -0.92 -9.47 21.88
N TYR A 9 -1.76 -9.07 22.83
CA TYR A 9 -2.89 -8.19 22.55
C TYR A 9 -2.44 -6.76 22.26
N GLY A 10 -2.87 -6.22 21.11
CA GLY A 10 -2.79 -4.78 20.83
C GLY A 10 -3.96 -4.01 21.44
N VAL A 11 -3.88 -2.69 21.39
CA VAL A 11 -4.83 -1.73 21.97
C VAL A 11 -6.31 -2.13 21.78
N ARG A 12 -6.70 -2.51 20.57
CA ARG A 12 -8.09 -2.87 20.26
C ARG A 12 -8.56 -4.11 20.99
N LYS A 13 -7.70 -5.12 21.11
CA LYS A 13 -8.04 -6.37 21.80
C LYS A 13 -8.07 -6.16 23.32
N VAL A 14 -7.09 -5.43 23.86
CA VAL A 14 -7.06 -5.06 25.29
C VAL A 14 -8.31 -4.25 25.65
N TRP A 15 -8.66 -3.24 24.87
CA TRP A 15 -9.85 -2.43 25.09
C TRP A 15 -11.16 -3.27 25.07
N LYS A 16 -11.30 -4.17 24.08
CA LYS A 16 -12.47 -5.05 24.02
C LYS A 16 -12.54 -6.00 25.20
N GLN A 17 -11.42 -6.51 25.66
CA GLN A 17 -11.35 -7.41 26.82
C GLN A 17 -11.72 -6.67 28.11
N LEU A 18 -11.16 -5.48 28.33
CA LEU A 18 -11.55 -4.63 29.46
C LEU A 18 -13.06 -4.36 29.52
N ARG A 19 -13.66 -4.08 28.35
CA ARG A 19 -15.11 -3.91 28.28
C ARG A 19 -15.89 -5.17 28.66
N ARG A 20 -15.42 -6.35 28.28
CA ARG A 20 -16.03 -7.64 28.68
C ARG A 20 -15.92 -7.88 30.18
N GLU A 21 -14.86 -7.40 30.78
CA GLU A 21 -14.60 -7.48 32.23
C GLU A 21 -15.32 -6.36 33.02
N GLY A 22 -16.15 -5.53 32.34
CA GLY A 22 -16.96 -4.49 32.98
C GLY A 22 -16.29 -3.12 33.10
N TYR A 23 -15.08 -2.95 32.60
CA TYR A 23 -14.40 -1.63 32.62
C TYR A 23 -14.86 -0.73 31.48
N GLY A 24 -15.58 0.36 31.81
CA GLY A 24 -16.13 1.34 30.86
C GLY A 24 -15.09 2.33 30.31
N THR A 25 -13.88 1.90 30.00
CA THR A 25 -12.76 2.77 29.58
C THR A 25 -12.79 3.06 28.08
N ALA A 26 -12.48 4.30 27.67
CA ALA A 26 -12.33 4.68 26.27
C ALA A 26 -11.08 4.04 25.65
N ARG A 27 -11.15 3.72 24.33
CA ARG A 27 -10.02 3.11 23.60
C ARG A 27 -8.77 3.97 23.64
N CYS A 28 -8.89 5.29 23.50
CA CYS A 28 -7.77 6.23 23.54
C CYS A 28 -7.05 6.23 24.90
N THR A 29 -7.77 6.05 26.00
CA THR A 29 -7.20 5.91 27.33
C THR A 29 -6.37 4.62 27.44
N VAL A 30 -6.89 3.51 26.92
CA VAL A 30 -6.16 2.24 26.88
C VAL A 30 -4.88 2.38 26.04
N GLU A 31 -4.94 3.03 24.89
CA GLU A 31 -3.79 3.26 24.03
C GLU A 31 -2.70 4.08 24.74
N ARG A 32 -3.09 5.17 25.41
CA ARG A 32 -2.17 6.01 26.18
C ARG A 32 -1.51 5.25 27.32
N LEU A 33 -2.28 4.45 28.06
CA LEU A 33 -1.77 3.65 29.17
C LEU A 33 -0.82 2.55 28.68
N MET A 34 -1.18 1.83 27.62
CA MET A 34 -0.31 0.82 27.03
C MET A 34 1.02 1.44 26.57
N ARG A 35 0.97 2.63 25.94
CA ARG A 35 2.18 3.35 25.52
C ARG A 35 3.06 3.72 26.71
N ARG A 36 2.48 4.24 27.81
CA ARG A 36 3.22 4.56 29.04
C ARG A 36 3.88 3.34 29.66
N LEU A 37 3.21 2.21 29.60
CA LEU A 37 3.69 0.94 30.18
C LEU A 37 4.61 0.17 29.21
N GLY A 38 4.92 0.71 28.03
CA GLY A 38 5.74 0.03 27.04
C GLY A 38 5.08 -1.22 26.41
N LEU A 39 3.76 -1.41 26.61
CA LEU A 39 3.04 -2.58 26.12
C LEU A 39 2.69 -2.43 24.64
N ARG A 40 3.10 -3.40 23.83
CA ARG A 40 2.83 -3.41 22.38
C ARG A 40 2.24 -4.74 21.95
N GLY A 41 1.19 -4.69 21.13
CA GLY A 41 0.64 -5.90 20.52
C GLY A 41 1.60 -6.51 19.51
N VAL A 42 1.53 -7.82 19.39
CA VAL A 42 2.31 -8.55 18.37
C VAL A 42 1.56 -8.56 17.05
N ILE A 43 2.23 -8.07 16.00
CA ILE A 43 1.75 -8.18 14.62
C ILE A 43 2.28 -9.51 14.07
N ARG A 44 1.37 -10.40 13.67
CA ARG A 44 1.73 -11.67 13.04
C ARG A 44 2.12 -11.44 11.58
N GLY A 45 3.12 -12.16 11.15
CA GLY A 45 3.61 -12.12 9.78
C GLY A 45 4.84 -11.24 9.61
N ARG A 46 5.56 -11.47 8.53
CA ARG A 46 6.70 -10.67 8.12
C ARG A 46 6.19 -9.44 7.36
N THR A 47 6.70 -8.27 7.67
CA THR A 47 6.45 -7.09 6.85
C THR A 47 7.07 -7.33 5.47
N VAL A 48 6.22 -7.46 4.46
CA VAL A 48 6.69 -7.62 3.08
C VAL A 48 7.14 -6.25 2.59
N LYS A 49 8.44 -6.13 2.30
CA LYS A 49 9.00 -4.95 1.67
C LYS A 49 9.06 -5.21 0.17
N THR A 50 8.14 -4.62 -0.58
CA THR A 50 8.01 -4.82 -2.03
C THR A 50 8.91 -3.91 -2.86
N THR A 51 9.38 -2.81 -2.27
CA THR A 51 10.21 -1.82 -2.95
C THR A 51 11.51 -1.61 -2.20
N VAL A 52 12.62 -1.66 -2.92
CA VAL A 52 13.94 -1.28 -2.44
C VAL A 52 14.29 0.05 -3.11
N SER A 53 14.31 1.14 -2.33
CA SER A 53 14.67 2.45 -2.87
C SER A 53 16.18 2.51 -3.13
N ASP A 54 16.55 3.00 -4.30
CA ASP A 54 17.94 3.38 -4.60
C ASP A 54 18.22 4.75 -3.97
N LYS A 55 19.11 4.76 -2.99
CA LYS A 55 19.51 6.00 -2.29
C LYS A 55 20.60 6.78 -3.03
N ALA A 56 21.25 6.17 -4.01
CA ALA A 56 22.31 6.79 -4.79
C ALA A 56 21.78 7.70 -5.90
N THR A 57 20.60 7.38 -6.42
CA THR A 57 19.96 8.17 -7.48
C THR A 57 19.02 9.22 -6.88
N PRO A 58 19.19 10.51 -7.23
CA PRO A 58 18.28 11.56 -6.75
C PRO A 58 16.86 11.30 -7.26
N CYS A 59 15.88 11.47 -6.35
CA CYS A 59 14.48 11.29 -6.70
C CYS A 59 14.04 12.35 -7.71
N PRO A 60 13.41 11.98 -8.83
CA PRO A 60 12.86 12.95 -9.77
C PRO A 60 11.87 13.89 -9.09
N LEU A 61 11.88 15.16 -9.51
CA LEU A 61 10.93 16.16 -9.01
C LEU A 61 9.50 15.79 -9.42
N ASP A 62 8.56 16.04 -8.52
CA ASP A 62 7.13 15.91 -8.81
C ASP A 62 6.70 17.02 -9.78
N LYS A 63 6.54 16.68 -11.06
CA LYS A 63 6.17 17.62 -12.13
C LYS A 63 4.71 18.04 -12.09
N VAL A 64 3.86 17.32 -11.37
CA VAL A 64 2.42 17.59 -11.31
C VAL A 64 1.98 18.19 -9.97
N ASN A 65 2.90 18.36 -9.00
CA ASN A 65 2.63 18.86 -7.66
C ASN A 65 1.45 18.13 -6.97
N ARG A 66 1.35 16.82 -7.17
CA ARG A 66 0.25 15.96 -6.72
C ARG A 66 -1.13 16.38 -7.23
N GLN A 67 -1.20 17.18 -8.27
CA GLN A 67 -2.45 17.59 -8.92
C GLN A 67 -2.77 16.65 -10.08
N PHE A 68 -3.36 15.50 -9.78
CA PHE A 68 -3.77 14.51 -10.78
C PHE A 68 -5.10 14.91 -11.43
N ARG A 69 -5.09 16.04 -12.12
CA ARG A 69 -6.23 16.58 -12.88
C ARG A 69 -5.77 17.04 -14.25
N ALA A 70 -6.58 16.79 -15.27
CA ALA A 70 -6.35 17.23 -16.63
C ALA A 70 -7.60 17.93 -17.15
N ALA A 71 -7.43 18.97 -17.98
CA ALA A 71 -8.52 19.76 -18.53
C ALA A 71 -9.07 19.16 -19.85
N ARG A 72 -8.33 18.25 -20.47
CA ARG A 72 -8.69 17.62 -21.76
C ARG A 72 -8.07 16.21 -21.85
N PRO A 73 -8.58 15.35 -22.74
CA PRO A 73 -7.99 14.05 -23.01
C PRO A 73 -6.52 14.17 -23.42
N ASN A 74 -5.72 13.17 -23.07
CA ASN A 74 -4.30 13.05 -23.43
C ASN A 74 -3.40 14.21 -22.94
N ALA A 75 -3.84 14.98 -21.94
CA ALA A 75 -3.02 16.03 -21.34
C ALA A 75 -2.14 15.54 -20.20
N LEU A 76 -2.57 14.50 -19.50
CA LEU A 76 -1.82 13.87 -18.42
C LEU A 76 -2.14 12.38 -18.37
N TRP A 77 -1.10 11.58 -18.47
CA TRP A 77 -1.17 10.14 -18.26
C TRP A 77 -0.46 9.76 -16.96
N VAL A 78 -1.01 8.78 -16.28
CA VAL A 78 -0.37 8.12 -15.15
C VAL A 78 -0.18 6.65 -15.49
N SER A 79 0.95 6.10 -15.11
CA SER A 79 1.25 4.69 -15.32
C SER A 79 1.64 4.03 -14.00
N ASP A 80 1.28 2.78 -13.88
CA ASP A 80 1.68 1.94 -12.78
C ASP A 80 1.75 0.49 -13.24
N PHE A 81 2.32 -0.38 -12.44
CA PHE A 81 2.24 -1.81 -12.67
C PHE A 81 1.86 -2.54 -11.39
N THR A 82 1.15 -3.62 -11.56
CA THR A 82 0.76 -4.53 -10.48
C THR A 82 1.16 -5.96 -10.81
N TYR A 83 1.09 -6.85 -9.84
CA TYR A 83 1.27 -8.27 -10.07
C TYR A 83 0.01 -9.02 -9.65
N VAL A 84 -0.32 -10.03 -10.45
CA VAL A 84 -1.49 -10.88 -10.26
C VAL A 84 -1.03 -12.31 -10.04
N SER A 85 -1.53 -12.95 -9.00
CA SER A 85 -1.28 -14.37 -8.76
C SER A 85 -2.16 -15.20 -9.69
N THR A 86 -1.52 -16.09 -10.44
CA THR A 86 -2.20 -17.05 -11.33
C THR A 86 -1.84 -18.48 -10.95
N TRP A 87 -2.51 -19.46 -11.55
CA TRP A 87 -2.21 -20.87 -11.35
C TRP A 87 -0.77 -21.25 -11.77
N GLN A 88 -0.18 -20.50 -12.71
CA GLN A 88 1.19 -20.72 -13.21
C GLN A 88 2.24 -19.83 -12.53
N GLY A 89 1.86 -19.04 -11.52
CA GLY A 89 2.73 -18.10 -10.84
C GLY A 89 2.26 -16.65 -10.95
N PHE A 90 3.15 -15.71 -10.63
CA PHE A 90 2.84 -14.29 -10.75
C PHE A 90 3.03 -13.78 -12.18
N VAL A 91 2.09 -12.97 -12.64
CA VAL A 91 2.21 -12.15 -13.85
C VAL A 91 2.18 -10.68 -13.46
N TYR A 92 2.89 -9.86 -14.23
CA TYR A 92 2.96 -8.43 -14.07
C TYR A 92 2.09 -7.75 -15.13
N VAL A 93 1.32 -6.76 -14.73
CA VAL A 93 0.46 -5.98 -15.61
C VAL A 93 0.87 -4.53 -15.50
N ALA A 94 1.38 -3.95 -16.57
CA ALA A 94 1.59 -2.51 -16.70
C ALA A 94 0.38 -1.88 -17.39
N PHE A 95 0.02 -0.68 -17.00
CA PHE A 95 -1.07 0.06 -17.62
C PHE A 95 -0.80 1.56 -17.58
N VAL A 96 -1.31 2.25 -18.58
CA VAL A 96 -1.29 3.70 -18.73
C VAL A 96 -2.73 4.19 -18.75
N ILE A 97 -3.04 5.17 -17.91
CA ILE A 97 -4.38 5.71 -17.72
C ILE A 97 -4.38 7.19 -18.08
N ASP A 98 -5.29 7.60 -18.95
CA ASP A 98 -5.59 9.02 -19.16
C ASP A 98 -6.38 9.57 -17.95
N VAL A 99 -5.81 10.58 -17.30
CA VAL A 99 -6.37 11.17 -16.08
C VAL A 99 -7.70 11.87 -16.32
N PHE A 100 -7.91 12.47 -17.49
CA PHE A 100 -9.16 13.13 -17.86
C PHE A 100 -10.28 12.13 -18.13
N ALA A 101 -10.06 11.22 -19.06
CA ALA A 101 -11.06 10.25 -19.49
C ALA A 101 -11.21 9.07 -18.50
N ARG A 102 -10.25 8.88 -17.60
CA ARG A 102 -10.15 7.73 -16.70
C ARG A 102 -10.18 6.39 -17.43
N ARG A 103 -9.62 6.40 -18.63
CA ARG A 103 -9.56 5.25 -19.54
C ARG A 103 -8.14 4.71 -19.57
N ILE A 104 -7.99 3.39 -19.61
CA ILE A 104 -6.72 2.74 -19.90
C ILE A 104 -6.47 2.93 -21.41
N VAL A 105 -5.37 3.61 -21.73
CA VAL A 105 -4.94 3.90 -23.10
C VAL A 105 -3.88 2.93 -23.59
N GLY A 106 -3.13 2.32 -22.69
CA GLY A 106 -2.17 1.26 -23.01
C GLY A 106 -2.02 0.28 -21.86
N TRP A 107 -1.76 -0.97 -22.19
CA TRP A 107 -1.52 -2.01 -21.19
C TRP A 107 -0.66 -3.15 -21.75
N LYS A 108 0.09 -3.83 -20.86
CA LYS A 108 0.88 -5.02 -21.21
C LYS A 108 0.92 -5.98 -20.04
N VAL A 109 0.90 -7.26 -20.35
CA VAL A 109 1.10 -8.35 -19.38
C VAL A 109 2.42 -9.04 -19.68
N SER A 110 3.19 -9.35 -18.64
CA SER A 110 4.46 -10.06 -18.74
C SER A 110 4.65 -11.03 -17.57
N SER A 111 5.36 -12.10 -17.79
CA SER A 111 5.83 -13.00 -16.73
C SER A 111 7.05 -12.47 -15.97
N SER A 112 7.65 -11.36 -16.43
CA SER A 112 8.85 -10.74 -15.86
C SER A 112 8.65 -9.24 -15.66
N ALA A 113 9.11 -8.72 -14.52
CA ALA A 113 9.06 -7.28 -14.18
C ALA A 113 10.26 -6.51 -14.74
N ARG A 114 10.54 -6.65 -16.04
CA ARG A 114 11.59 -5.87 -16.72
C ARG A 114 11.02 -4.55 -17.23
N THR A 115 11.88 -3.56 -17.47
CA THR A 115 11.46 -2.23 -17.93
C THR A 115 10.73 -2.28 -19.28
N ASP A 116 11.10 -3.22 -20.15
CA ASP A 116 10.57 -3.36 -21.51
C ASP A 116 9.03 -3.45 -21.53
N PHE A 117 8.44 -4.25 -20.62
CA PHE A 117 6.98 -4.42 -20.64
C PHE A 117 6.20 -3.14 -20.24
N VAL A 118 6.84 -2.25 -19.48
CA VAL A 118 6.26 -0.93 -19.14
C VAL A 118 6.36 0.00 -20.33
N LEU A 119 7.47 -0.05 -21.06
CA LEU A 119 7.65 0.71 -22.31
C LEU A 119 6.67 0.25 -23.38
N ASP A 120 6.47 -1.06 -23.55
CA ASP A 120 5.46 -1.62 -24.48
C ASP A 120 4.05 -1.08 -24.20
N ALA A 121 3.67 -0.95 -22.91
CA ALA A 121 2.39 -0.40 -22.53
C ALA A 121 2.27 1.11 -22.87
N LEU A 122 3.38 1.83 -22.76
CA LEU A 122 3.45 3.25 -23.11
C LEU A 122 3.40 3.45 -24.65
N GLU A 123 4.15 2.65 -25.39
CA GLU A 123 4.14 2.69 -26.88
C GLU A 123 2.75 2.37 -27.46
N GLN A 124 2.01 1.45 -26.82
CA GLN A 124 0.62 1.18 -27.20
C GLN A 124 -0.30 2.39 -26.97
N ALA A 125 0.01 3.23 -25.99
CA ALA A 125 -0.80 4.39 -25.65
C ALA A 125 -0.56 5.59 -26.60
N LEU A 126 0.62 5.68 -27.25
CA LEU A 126 1.02 6.74 -28.16
C LEU A 126 0.37 6.58 -29.53
#